data_0ae6cff10f897ab4b75a8c277100a7fb
#
_entry.id   0ae6cff10f897ab4b75a8c277100a7fb
#
_cell.length_a   1.000
_cell.length_b   1.000
_cell.length_c   1.000
_cell.angle_alpha   90.00
_cell.angle_beta   90.00
_cell.angle_gamma   90.00
#
_symmetry.space_group_name_H-M   'P 1'
#
loop_
_entity.id
_entity.type
_entity.pdbx_description
1 polymer ?
#
loop_
_entity_poly.entity_id
_entity_poly.type
_entity_poly.pdbx_seq_one_letter_code
_entity_poly.pdbx_strand_id
1 'polypeptide(L)'
;ADYGMDDLGYELSKAGAECAKRAVAQVVAAQPTRRCFVAGAIGPTTKTSSVSTDSNDAAARGTTYPELVQAYGEQVRGLLDGGVDLLLVETIFDTLNAKAAFFAIQRLFAEGARQVPIMASVTFIQAGSNRGFSGQTVEGFWNSISHVPLLSVGMNCALGPKEMRPLIEELSQIAPIFVSSHPNAGLPNPLLPTGFPETPDSLAPQLREWAQNGWLNIVGGCCGTTPDHIRSIATAVKGVTPRQPSKVEPYLRLSGLEALTVRPESNFVNVGERTNITGSPAFSKLILAGDYDKALTVARQQVEGGAQVIDINMDEGMLDSKAAMQKFLRLLAAESDIARVPIMVDSSKWEVIEEGLRNIQGKGIVNSISLKEGEAKFLEQARLIRRYGAAIVVMAFDERGQADSVARRIEICERSYRLLTEQVGVPPQDIIFDPNILTVATGLEEHNNYAVDFIDATRWIKQHLPLAKVSGGVSNISFSFRGNNVVREAMHAAFLYHAIQAGLDMGIVNAGQLGVYQNIPTELRERCEDVILNRREDATERLLEIAEQFDAEARAAAEEPGSPGDGVREEEDPRTQAVLDDVARHMAEYNPPGEGVDLWPGSGPPPLLSTTRARTE
;
A
#
# COMPACT_ATOMS: atom_id res chain seq x y z
N ALA A 1 6.46 -12.12 29.38
CA ALA A 1 6.07 -13.50 29.01
C ALA A 1 7.19 -14.47 29.36
N ASP A 2 8.40 -14.34 28.81
CA ASP A 2 9.51 -15.32 28.99
C ASP A 2 9.99 -15.48 30.45
N TYR A 3 9.68 -14.52 31.30
CA TYR A 3 10.02 -14.52 32.74
C TYR A 3 8.80 -14.62 33.65
N GLY A 4 7.60 -14.86 33.11
CA GLY A 4 6.36 -14.88 33.90
C GLY A 4 6.01 -13.55 34.54
N MET A 5 6.38 -12.42 33.91
CA MET A 5 6.19 -11.05 34.38
C MET A 5 5.30 -10.24 33.43
N ASP A 6 4.30 -10.89 32.83
CA ASP A 6 3.44 -10.27 31.82
C ASP A 6 2.68 -9.04 32.35
N ASP A 7 2.27 -9.10 33.61
CA ASP A 7 1.52 -8.01 34.27
C ASP A 7 2.39 -6.83 34.72
N LEU A 8 3.72 -6.89 34.54
CA LEU A 8 4.66 -5.87 35.03
C LEU A 8 5.20 -4.95 33.91
N GLY A 9 4.67 -5.06 32.70
CA GLY A 9 5.19 -4.31 31.54
C GLY A 9 5.17 -2.80 31.75
N TYR A 10 4.10 -2.27 32.29
CA TYR A 10 3.94 -0.84 32.62
C TYR A 10 4.91 -0.41 33.74
N GLU A 11 4.92 -1.11 34.86
CA GLU A 11 5.72 -0.75 36.05
C GLU A 11 7.23 -0.80 35.74
N LEU A 12 7.69 -1.81 35.04
CA LEU A 12 9.10 -1.95 34.64
C LEU A 12 9.52 -0.84 33.68
N SER A 13 8.66 -0.50 32.72
CA SER A 13 8.93 0.56 31.75
C SER A 13 8.99 1.93 32.43
N LYS A 14 8.06 2.20 33.35
CA LYS A 14 8.04 3.42 34.14
C LYS A 14 9.27 3.53 35.06
N ALA A 15 9.57 2.50 35.81
CA ALA A 15 10.72 2.47 36.72
C ALA A 15 12.05 2.63 35.98
N GLY A 16 12.19 2.01 34.80
CA GLY A 16 13.36 2.17 33.92
C GLY A 16 13.53 3.61 33.45
N ALA A 17 12.46 4.25 32.99
CA ALA A 17 12.47 5.65 32.59
C ALA A 17 12.84 6.58 33.76
N GLU A 18 12.23 6.39 34.94
CA GLU A 18 12.54 7.15 36.17
C GLU A 18 14.01 6.97 36.60
N CYS A 19 14.57 5.76 36.46
CA CYS A 19 15.97 5.49 36.73
C CYS A 19 16.88 6.33 35.81
N ALA A 20 16.60 6.34 34.51
CA ALA A 20 17.35 7.14 33.54
C ALA A 20 17.22 8.65 33.83
N LYS A 21 16.02 9.13 34.21
CA LYS A 21 15.81 10.54 34.61
C LYS A 21 16.62 10.92 35.81
N ARG A 22 16.72 10.05 36.83
CA ARG A 22 17.58 10.30 38.01
C ARG A 22 19.05 10.40 37.61
N ALA A 23 19.53 9.55 36.74
CA ALA A 23 20.93 9.60 36.25
C ALA A 23 21.19 10.92 35.49
N VAL A 24 20.27 11.33 34.61
CA VAL A 24 20.37 12.60 33.89
C VAL A 24 20.38 13.78 34.86
N ALA A 25 19.52 13.78 35.90
CA ALA A 25 19.47 14.83 36.88
C ALA A 25 20.81 15.00 37.64
N GLN A 26 21.49 13.89 37.98
CA GLN A 26 22.82 13.92 38.60
C GLN A 26 23.87 14.56 37.67
N VAL A 27 23.87 14.19 36.38
CA VAL A 27 24.81 14.75 35.42
C VAL A 27 24.57 16.23 35.19
N VAL A 28 23.32 16.66 35.05
CA VAL A 28 22.96 18.08 34.87
C VAL A 28 23.28 18.92 36.12
N ALA A 29 23.08 18.37 37.31
CA ALA A 29 23.47 19.04 38.54
C ALA A 29 24.99 19.29 38.62
N ALA A 30 25.80 18.32 38.16
CA ALA A 30 27.26 18.44 38.10
C ALA A 30 27.75 19.31 36.91
N GLN A 31 26.99 19.37 35.82
CA GLN A 31 27.32 20.08 34.59
C GLN A 31 26.09 20.86 34.05
N PRO A 32 25.72 22.03 34.64
CA PRO A 32 24.46 22.72 34.32
C PRO A 32 24.28 23.17 32.86
N THR A 33 25.36 23.31 32.13
CA THR A 33 25.34 23.68 30.70
C THR A 33 25.10 22.49 29.77
N ARG A 34 25.18 21.27 30.30
CA ARG A 34 25.02 20.04 29.51
C ARG A 34 23.53 19.73 29.36
N ARG A 35 23.09 19.60 28.11
CA ARG A 35 21.75 19.11 27.80
C ARG A 35 21.76 17.59 27.66
N CYS A 36 20.90 16.92 28.43
CA CYS A 36 20.72 15.47 28.36
C CYS A 36 19.23 15.15 28.20
N PHE A 37 18.95 14.14 27.40
CA PHE A 37 17.58 13.66 27.14
C PHE A 37 17.50 12.17 27.44
N VAL A 38 16.34 11.71 27.89
CA VAL A 38 16.04 10.30 28.07
C VAL A 38 15.18 9.81 26.92
N ALA A 39 15.72 8.87 26.15
CA ALA A 39 14.98 8.14 25.13
C ALA A 39 14.32 6.91 25.75
N GLY A 40 13.01 6.82 25.68
CA GLY A 40 12.27 5.61 26.03
C GLY A 40 12.43 4.57 24.92
N ALA A 41 13.26 3.56 25.17
CA ALA A 41 13.52 2.50 24.19
C ALA A 41 12.34 1.53 24.10
N ILE A 42 11.88 1.28 22.88
CA ILE A 42 10.84 0.31 22.52
C ILE A 42 11.53 -0.69 21.59
N GLY A 43 12.04 -1.75 22.18
CA GLY A 43 12.76 -2.81 21.47
C GLY A 43 11.84 -3.78 20.76
N PRO A 44 12.42 -4.71 19.98
CA PRO A 44 11.66 -5.77 19.33
C PRO A 44 11.09 -6.76 20.35
N THR A 45 10.02 -7.45 19.98
CA THR A 45 9.51 -8.62 20.69
C THR A 45 10.23 -9.88 20.24
N THR A 46 10.07 -10.99 20.98
CA THR A 46 10.55 -12.32 20.57
C THR A 46 9.67 -12.96 19.47
N LYS A 47 8.61 -12.27 19.05
CA LYS A 47 7.65 -12.76 18.06
C LYS A 47 7.65 -11.86 16.82
N THR A 48 7.37 -12.47 15.67
CA THR A 48 7.24 -11.78 14.38
C THR A 48 5.83 -11.91 13.84
N SER A 49 5.34 -10.86 13.19
CA SER A 49 4.04 -10.83 12.52
C SER A 49 4.13 -10.91 10.99
N SER A 50 5.33 -10.71 10.41
CA SER A 50 5.56 -10.81 8.96
C SER A 50 6.05 -12.18 8.49
N VAL A 51 6.75 -12.92 9.36
CA VAL A 51 7.39 -14.20 9.01
C VAL A 51 6.70 -15.34 9.74
N SER A 52 6.54 -16.48 9.06
CA SER A 52 5.97 -17.68 9.69
C SER A 52 6.89 -18.21 10.80
N THR A 53 6.25 -18.69 11.85
CA THR A 53 6.91 -19.37 12.99
C THR A 53 6.81 -20.89 12.90
N ASP A 54 6.14 -21.42 11.87
CA ASP A 54 5.98 -22.85 11.60
C ASP A 54 6.44 -23.17 10.18
N SER A 55 7.39 -24.07 10.04
CA SER A 55 7.90 -24.52 8.74
C SER A 55 6.87 -25.27 7.88
N ASN A 56 5.81 -25.78 8.50
CA ASN A 56 4.74 -26.52 7.83
C ASN A 56 3.50 -25.66 7.50
N ASP A 57 3.42 -24.46 8.06
CA ASP A 57 2.35 -23.50 7.80
C ASP A 57 2.90 -22.10 7.58
N ALA A 58 3.02 -21.72 6.32
CA ALA A 58 3.52 -20.40 5.94
C ALA A 58 2.61 -19.24 6.41
N ALA A 59 1.34 -19.50 6.75
CA ALA A 59 0.42 -18.52 7.30
C ALA A 59 0.49 -18.38 8.83
N ALA A 60 1.17 -19.29 9.53
CA ALA A 60 1.30 -19.23 10.98
C ALA A 60 2.06 -17.97 11.42
N ARG A 61 1.61 -17.35 12.49
CA ARG A 61 2.27 -16.17 13.10
C ARG A 61 2.35 -16.36 14.61
N GLY A 62 3.46 -15.94 15.20
CA GLY A 62 3.68 -16.03 16.64
C GLY A 62 2.86 -15.02 17.44
N THR A 63 2.30 -13.99 16.77
CA THR A 63 1.49 -12.93 17.36
C THR A 63 0.59 -12.30 16.32
N THR A 64 -0.37 -11.50 16.77
CA THR A 64 -1.26 -10.69 15.92
C THR A 64 -0.97 -9.20 16.08
N TYR A 65 -1.36 -8.41 15.07
CA TYR A 65 -1.21 -6.96 15.12
C TYR A 65 -1.91 -6.32 16.33
N PRO A 66 -3.17 -6.68 16.69
CA PRO A 66 -3.82 -6.16 17.90
C PRO A 66 -3.08 -6.50 19.20
N GLU A 67 -2.54 -7.71 19.35
CA GLU A 67 -1.74 -8.10 20.52
C GLU A 67 -0.48 -7.25 20.64
N LEU A 68 0.21 -7.01 19.54
CA LEU A 68 1.37 -6.12 19.49
C LEU A 68 0.99 -4.67 19.86
N VAL A 69 -0.10 -4.15 19.31
CA VAL A 69 -0.60 -2.80 19.64
C VAL A 69 -0.93 -2.68 21.12
N GLN A 70 -1.47 -3.72 21.76
CA GLN A 70 -1.73 -3.74 23.20
C GLN A 70 -0.43 -3.73 23.99
N ALA A 71 0.49 -4.65 23.70
CA ALA A 71 1.76 -4.78 24.43
C ALA A 71 2.63 -3.53 24.32
N TYR A 72 2.80 -3.00 23.12
CA TYR A 72 3.53 -1.75 22.91
C TYR A 72 2.83 -0.55 23.57
N GLY A 73 1.49 -0.51 23.53
CA GLY A 73 0.71 0.55 24.17
C GLY A 73 0.94 0.62 25.70
N GLU A 74 1.02 -0.53 26.35
CA GLU A 74 1.31 -0.64 27.78
C GLU A 74 2.74 -0.15 28.10
N GLN A 75 3.73 -0.60 27.33
CA GLN A 75 5.11 -0.15 27.46
C GLN A 75 5.24 1.36 27.26
N VAL A 76 4.61 1.91 26.23
CA VAL A 76 4.64 3.35 25.90
C VAL A 76 4.04 4.18 27.04
N ARG A 77 2.91 3.77 27.62
CA ARG A 77 2.33 4.46 28.79
C ARG A 77 3.33 4.52 29.95
N GLY A 78 3.93 3.38 30.29
CA GLY A 78 4.93 3.34 31.36
C GLY A 78 6.12 4.27 31.10
N LEU A 79 6.65 4.27 29.88
CA LEU A 79 7.75 5.17 29.49
C LEU A 79 7.36 6.65 29.59
N LEU A 80 6.16 7.03 29.08
CA LEU A 80 5.68 8.41 29.13
C LEU A 80 5.44 8.89 30.57
N ASP A 81 4.84 8.04 31.41
CA ASP A 81 4.59 8.35 32.83
C ASP A 81 5.87 8.39 33.66
N GLY A 82 6.90 7.61 33.26
CA GLY A 82 8.26 7.68 33.80
C GLY A 82 9.06 8.92 33.37
N GLY A 83 8.49 9.74 32.46
CA GLY A 83 9.00 11.06 32.12
C GLY A 83 10.06 11.09 31.02
N VAL A 84 10.11 10.12 30.10
CA VAL A 84 11.03 10.15 28.96
C VAL A 84 10.85 11.40 28.11
N ASP A 85 11.92 11.88 27.49
CA ASP A 85 11.89 13.11 26.67
C ASP A 85 11.53 12.82 25.21
N LEU A 86 11.75 11.58 24.76
CA LEU A 86 11.39 11.08 23.42
C LEU A 86 11.18 9.56 23.46
N LEU A 87 10.57 9.00 22.44
CA LEU A 87 10.40 7.56 22.23
C LEU A 87 11.33 7.10 21.10
N LEU A 88 11.95 5.94 21.27
CA LEU A 88 12.83 5.32 20.26
C LEU A 88 12.34 3.90 19.99
N VAL A 89 11.70 3.69 18.84
CA VAL A 89 11.42 2.35 18.34
C VAL A 89 12.69 1.84 17.66
N GLU A 90 13.38 0.92 18.34
CA GLU A 90 14.73 0.49 17.95
C GLU A 90 14.81 -0.99 17.62
N THR A 91 15.91 -1.35 16.92
CA THR A 91 16.24 -2.72 16.52
C THR A 91 15.08 -3.35 15.75
N ILE A 92 14.46 -2.55 14.87
CA ILE A 92 13.32 -2.99 14.06
C ILE A 92 13.82 -4.06 13.09
N PHE A 93 13.46 -5.32 13.32
CA PHE A 93 13.74 -6.44 12.42
C PHE A 93 12.51 -6.85 11.60
N ASP A 94 11.31 -6.53 12.10
CA ASP A 94 10.02 -6.77 11.45
C ASP A 94 9.25 -5.44 11.35
N THR A 95 9.05 -4.98 10.10
CA THR A 95 8.42 -3.68 9.85
C THR A 95 6.94 -3.68 10.26
N LEU A 96 6.24 -4.81 10.17
CA LEU A 96 4.84 -4.90 10.61
C LEU A 96 4.73 -4.76 12.13
N ASN A 97 5.68 -5.35 12.89
CA ASN A 97 5.77 -5.13 14.33
C ASN A 97 6.01 -3.64 14.65
N ALA A 98 6.93 -2.99 13.91
CA ALA A 98 7.17 -1.55 14.09
C ALA A 98 5.93 -0.70 13.78
N LYS A 99 5.18 -1.03 12.72
CA LYS A 99 3.91 -0.36 12.40
C LYS A 99 2.90 -0.50 13.56
N ALA A 100 2.84 -1.66 14.21
CA ALA A 100 2.00 -1.85 15.41
C ALA A 100 2.46 -0.97 16.59
N ALA A 101 3.78 -0.83 16.80
CA ALA A 101 4.31 0.08 17.83
C ALA A 101 3.98 1.54 17.51
N PHE A 102 4.17 1.99 16.27
CA PHE A 102 3.80 3.35 15.87
C PHE A 102 2.29 3.59 15.94
N PHE A 103 1.48 2.61 15.57
CA PHE A 103 0.02 2.69 15.72
C PHE A 103 -0.37 2.88 17.18
N ALA A 104 0.24 2.13 18.10
CA ALA A 104 0.00 2.26 19.54
C ALA A 104 0.39 3.65 20.06
N ILE A 105 1.56 4.17 19.67
CA ILE A 105 2.02 5.52 20.04
C ILE A 105 1.04 6.59 19.55
N GLN A 106 0.69 6.55 18.25
CA GLN A 106 -0.21 7.54 17.65
C GLN A 106 -1.62 7.48 18.24
N ARG A 107 -2.10 6.27 18.59
CA ARG A 107 -3.38 6.08 19.28
C ARG A 107 -3.35 6.75 20.66
N LEU A 108 -2.33 6.49 21.46
CA LEU A 108 -2.18 7.10 22.79
C LEU A 108 -2.09 8.63 22.72
N PHE A 109 -1.38 9.19 21.74
CA PHE A 109 -1.32 10.63 21.53
C PHE A 109 -2.69 11.21 21.15
N ALA A 110 -3.45 10.50 20.30
CA ALA A 110 -4.83 10.89 19.95
C ALA A 110 -5.80 10.79 21.15
N GLU A 111 -5.55 9.88 22.10
CA GLU A 111 -6.29 9.71 23.35
C GLU A 111 -5.89 10.73 24.44
N GLY A 112 -4.93 11.64 24.15
CA GLY A 112 -4.53 12.73 25.04
C GLY A 112 -3.25 12.47 25.85
N ALA A 113 -2.51 11.39 25.58
CA ALA A 113 -1.21 11.19 26.19
C ALA A 113 -0.21 12.29 25.77
N ARG A 114 0.77 12.58 26.65
CA ARG A 114 1.80 13.57 26.38
C ARG A 114 2.57 13.24 25.10
N GLN A 115 2.50 14.13 24.12
CA GLN A 115 3.23 13.96 22.85
C GLN A 115 4.72 14.28 23.05
N VAL A 116 5.57 13.38 22.55
CA VAL A 116 7.02 13.53 22.55
C VAL A 116 7.55 13.16 21.15
N PRO A 117 8.75 13.65 20.76
CA PRO A 117 9.37 13.21 19.51
C PRO A 117 9.54 11.69 19.43
N ILE A 118 9.43 11.16 18.23
CA ILE A 118 9.58 9.72 17.97
C ILE A 118 10.81 9.52 17.06
N MET A 119 11.65 8.58 17.41
CA MET A 119 12.77 8.09 16.59
C MET A 119 12.49 6.66 16.16
N ALA A 120 12.97 6.27 14.96
CA ALA A 120 12.94 4.90 14.46
C ALA A 120 14.37 4.42 14.16
N SER A 121 14.66 3.16 14.43
CA SER A 121 15.97 2.56 14.12
C SER A 121 15.81 1.10 13.69
N VAL A 122 16.16 0.81 12.43
CA VAL A 122 16.06 -0.53 11.85
C VAL A 122 17.35 -1.33 12.07
N THR A 123 17.24 -2.66 12.08
CA THR A 123 18.40 -3.56 12.11
C THR A 123 18.43 -4.45 10.88
N PHE A 124 19.63 -4.57 10.30
CA PHE A 124 19.94 -5.52 9.24
C PHE A 124 20.86 -6.59 9.83
N ILE A 125 20.44 -7.85 9.80
CA ILE A 125 21.13 -8.91 10.53
C ILE A 125 22.18 -9.65 9.72
N GLN A 126 22.14 -9.55 8.39
CA GLN A 126 23.05 -10.27 7.51
C GLN A 126 24.07 -9.32 6.87
N ALA A 127 25.34 -9.54 7.20
CA ALA A 127 26.45 -8.82 6.58
C ALA A 127 26.47 -9.02 5.05
N GLY A 128 26.60 -7.89 4.31
CA GLY A 128 26.61 -7.90 2.86
C GLY A 128 25.23 -7.98 2.19
N SER A 129 24.14 -8.12 2.96
CA SER A 129 22.78 -8.04 2.45
C SER A 129 22.27 -6.59 2.50
N ASN A 130 21.51 -6.21 1.49
CA ASN A 130 20.71 -4.96 1.49
C ASN A 130 19.26 -5.17 1.92
N ARG A 131 18.94 -6.35 2.49
CA ARG A 131 17.59 -6.69 2.98
C ARG A 131 17.61 -6.95 4.48
N GLY A 132 16.60 -6.41 5.17
CA GLY A 132 16.31 -6.70 6.56
C GLY A 132 15.81 -8.13 6.77
N PHE A 133 15.59 -8.54 8.03
CA PHE A 133 15.11 -9.87 8.38
C PHE A 133 13.76 -10.21 7.72
N SER A 134 12.83 -9.27 7.66
CA SER A 134 11.54 -9.43 7.00
C SER A 134 11.59 -9.24 5.48
N GLY A 135 12.78 -9.17 4.88
CA GLY A 135 13.03 -9.15 3.45
C GLY A 135 13.04 -7.76 2.79
N GLN A 136 12.67 -6.70 3.49
CA GLN A 136 12.61 -5.35 2.92
C GLN A 136 13.99 -4.74 2.66
N THR A 137 14.09 -3.99 1.55
CA THR A 137 15.22 -3.08 1.27
C THR A 137 15.16 -1.84 2.19
N VAL A 138 16.25 -1.06 2.24
CA VAL A 138 16.30 0.20 3.01
C VAL A 138 15.19 1.17 2.59
N GLU A 139 15.01 1.36 1.27
CA GLU A 139 13.95 2.24 0.75
C GLU A 139 12.55 1.64 0.98
N GLY A 140 12.38 0.32 0.84
CA GLY A 140 11.11 -0.37 1.14
C GLY A 140 10.71 -0.19 2.61
N PHE A 141 11.66 -0.34 3.53
CA PHE A 141 11.46 -0.07 4.96
C PHE A 141 11.07 1.41 5.19
N TRP A 142 11.84 2.36 4.62
CA TRP A 142 11.55 3.78 4.81
C TRP A 142 10.14 4.14 4.32
N ASN A 143 9.76 3.70 3.13
CA ASN A 143 8.41 3.95 2.59
C ASN A 143 7.31 3.41 3.51
N SER A 144 7.54 2.27 4.16
CA SER A 144 6.56 1.61 5.04
C SER A 144 6.28 2.38 6.33
N ILE A 145 7.25 3.16 6.84
CA ILE A 145 7.12 3.88 8.12
C ILE A 145 7.09 5.41 7.99
N SER A 146 7.31 5.95 6.79
CA SER A 146 7.42 7.41 6.54
C SER A 146 6.14 8.20 6.81
N HIS A 147 5.00 7.53 7.01
CA HIS A 147 3.73 8.15 7.44
C HIS A 147 3.74 8.65 8.89
N VAL A 148 4.69 8.18 9.71
CA VAL A 148 4.85 8.58 11.11
C VAL A 148 5.65 9.89 11.16
N PRO A 149 5.24 10.89 11.96
CA PRO A 149 6.00 12.14 12.14
C PRO A 149 7.26 11.90 12.99
N LEU A 150 8.27 11.30 12.38
CA LEU A 150 9.52 10.93 13.03
C LEU A 150 10.48 12.12 13.14
N LEU A 151 11.18 12.24 14.27
CA LEU A 151 12.32 13.11 14.45
C LEU A 151 13.53 12.61 13.65
N SER A 152 13.78 11.31 13.71
CA SER A 152 14.88 10.68 12.99
C SER A 152 14.55 9.24 12.59
N VAL A 153 15.22 8.79 11.54
CA VAL A 153 15.30 7.38 11.15
C VAL A 153 16.77 6.95 11.15
N GLY A 154 17.06 5.72 11.47
CA GLY A 154 18.43 5.26 11.53
C GLY A 154 18.57 3.76 11.57
N MET A 155 19.78 3.32 11.91
CA MET A 155 20.12 1.92 12.03
C MET A 155 20.89 1.65 13.31
N ASN A 156 20.63 0.50 13.94
CA ASN A 156 21.35 0.07 15.13
C ASN A 156 21.47 -1.44 15.17
N CYS A 157 22.44 -1.91 15.94
CA CYS A 157 22.62 -3.32 16.29
C CYS A 157 22.96 -4.27 15.12
N ALA A 158 23.15 -5.54 15.43
CA ALA A 158 23.54 -6.66 14.57
C ALA A 158 24.84 -6.46 13.80
N LEU A 159 24.99 -5.39 13.05
CA LEU A 159 26.15 -5.08 12.21
C LEU A 159 27.15 -4.16 12.93
N GLY A 160 28.41 -4.29 12.55
CA GLY A 160 29.45 -3.31 12.84
C GLY A 160 29.45 -2.16 11.85
N PRO A 161 30.33 -1.15 12.06
CA PRO A 161 30.33 0.02 11.19
C PRO A 161 30.66 -0.33 9.74
N LYS A 162 31.56 -1.25 9.50
CA LYS A 162 31.96 -1.63 8.14
C LYS A 162 30.79 -2.15 7.31
N GLU A 163 29.99 -3.04 7.88
CA GLU A 163 28.86 -3.68 7.22
C GLU A 163 27.67 -2.73 7.11
N MET A 164 27.48 -1.83 8.08
CA MET A 164 26.37 -0.86 8.11
C MET A 164 26.59 0.32 7.17
N ARG A 165 27.84 0.61 6.79
CA ARG A 165 28.22 1.78 6.00
C ARG A 165 27.39 2.00 4.74
N PRO A 166 27.26 1.03 3.79
CA PRO A 166 26.48 1.24 2.56
C PRO A 166 25.00 1.47 2.83
N LEU A 167 24.45 0.86 3.87
CA LEU A 167 23.03 1.00 4.22
C LEU A 167 22.72 2.39 4.80
N ILE A 168 23.62 2.94 5.62
CA ILE A 168 23.50 4.31 6.15
C ILE A 168 23.68 5.34 5.04
N GLU A 169 24.60 5.11 4.10
CA GLU A 169 24.76 5.96 2.91
C GLU A 169 23.45 6.05 2.13
N GLU A 170 22.83 4.89 1.78
CA GLU A 170 21.54 4.84 1.10
C GLU A 170 20.45 5.58 1.89
N LEU A 171 20.28 5.25 3.18
CA LEU A 171 19.29 5.89 4.03
C LEU A 171 19.45 7.41 4.09
N SER A 172 20.70 7.88 4.14
CA SER A 172 21.01 9.31 4.19
C SER A 172 20.56 10.06 2.95
N GLN A 173 20.49 9.42 1.79
CA GLN A 173 20.07 10.02 0.53
C GLN A 173 18.56 10.14 0.41
N ILE A 174 17.81 9.16 0.96
CA ILE A 174 16.36 9.06 0.79
C ILE A 174 15.54 9.67 1.94
N ALA A 175 16.13 9.82 3.13
CA ALA A 175 15.40 10.33 4.30
C ALA A 175 15.35 11.86 4.34
N PRO A 176 14.16 12.51 4.32
CA PRO A 176 14.01 13.97 4.45
C PRO A 176 14.04 14.46 5.91
N ILE A 177 14.40 13.60 6.85
CA ILE A 177 14.48 13.86 8.30
C ILE A 177 15.88 13.56 8.81
N PHE A 178 16.13 13.74 10.09
CA PHE A 178 17.44 13.41 10.68
C PHE A 178 17.75 11.93 10.56
N VAL A 179 19.04 11.62 10.36
CA VAL A 179 19.55 10.24 10.28
C VAL A 179 20.42 9.93 11.49
N SER A 180 20.17 8.75 12.10
CA SER A 180 20.92 8.25 13.26
C SER A 180 21.62 6.93 12.96
N SER A 181 22.75 6.67 13.62
CA SER A 181 23.45 5.41 13.54
C SER A 181 24.05 4.99 14.89
N HIS A 182 23.80 3.73 15.26
CA HIS A 182 24.28 3.12 16.48
C HIS A 182 24.78 1.69 16.18
N PRO A 183 25.95 1.53 15.51
CA PRO A 183 26.50 0.22 15.20
C PRO A 183 26.97 -0.50 16.45
N ASN A 184 27.09 -1.82 16.37
CA ASN A 184 27.83 -2.60 17.35
C ASN A 184 29.33 -2.28 17.28
N ALA A 185 30.08 -2.64 18.31
CA ALA A 185 31.55 -2.58 18.28
C ALA A 185 32.14 -3.66 17.36
N GLY A 186 31.67 -3.72 16.12
CA GLY A 186 31.93 -4.76 15.12
C GLY A 186 30.97 -5.95 15.23
N LEU A 187 31.19 -6.95 14.39
CA LEU A 187 30.40 -8.18 14.44
C LEU A 187 30.71 -8.97 15.71
N PRO A 188 29.70 -9.58 16.40
CA PRO A 188 29.94 -10.40 17.58
C PRO A 188 30.91 -11.53 17.30
N ASN A 189 31.95 -11.67 18.17
CA ASN A 189 32.93 -12.75 18.09
C ASN A 189 33.15 -13.34 19.47
N PRO A 190 32.60 -14.52 19.78
CA PRO A 190 32.70 -15.16 21.09
C PRO A 190 34.13 -15.58 21.46
N LEU A 191 35.06 -15.58 20.50
CA LEU A 191 36.48 -15.91 20.76
C LEU A 191 37.26 -14.72 21.32
N LEU A 192 36.72 -13.52 21.29
CA LEU A 192 37.34 -12.32 21.84
C LEU A 192 36.94 -12.12 23.29
N PRO A 193 37.87 -11.68 24.19
CA PRO A 193 37.55 -11.40 25.58
C PRO A 193 36.41 -10.34 25.77
N THR A 194 36.32 -9.40 24.84
CA THR A 194 35.28 -8.35 24.83
C THR A 194 33.99 -8.79 24.12
N GLY A 195 34.00 -9.93 23.42
CA GLY A 195 32.92 -10.38 22.55
C GLY A 195 32.79 -9.59 21.25
N PHE A 196 33.55 -8.50 21.05
CA PHE A 196 33.51 -7.61 19.90
C PHE A 196 34.90 -7.14 19.50
N PRO A 197 35.21 -6.97 18.19
CA PRO A 197 36.55 -6.66 17.69
C PRO A 197 36.91 -5.16 17.70
N GLU A 198 35.91 -4.28 17.63
CA GLU A 198 36.18 -2.83 17.51
C GLU A 198 36.51 -2.23 18.90
N THR A 199 37.55 -1.43 18.91
CA THR A 199 37.99 -0.62 20.06
C THR A 199 37.49 0.82 19.89
N PRO A 200 37.55 1.69 20.95
CA PRO A 200 37.27 3.11 20.81
C PRO A 200 38.07 3.78 19.66
N ASP A 201 39.30 3.38 19.47
CA ASP A 201 40.21 3.97 18.48
C ASP A 201 39.94 3.47 17.05
N SER A 202 39.39 2.30 16.88
CA SER A 202 39.05 1.74 15.56
C SER A 202 37.61 2.11 15.13
N LEU A 203 36.65 2.23 16.07
CA LEU A 203 35.27 2.54 15.78
C LEU A 203 35.05 4.02 15.45
N ALA A 204 35.61 4.92 16.26
CA ALA A 204 35.33 6.36 16.17
C ALA A 204 35.75 7.00 14.83
N PRO A 205 36.90 6.64 14.19
CA PRO A 205 37.27 7.16 12.87
C PRO A 205 36.26 6.79 11.76
N GLN A 206 35.66 5.62 11.81
CA GLN A 206 34.67 5.16 10.83
C GLN A 206 33.41 6.03 10.90
N LEU A 207 32.90 6.29 12.12
CA LEU A 207 31.73 7.15 12.29
C LEU A 207 32.03 8.62 11.98
N ARG A 208 33.28 9.08 12.21
CA ARG A 208 33.72 10.39 11.77
C ARG A 208 33.68 10.54 10.25
N GLU A 209 34.13 9.53 9.51
CA GLU A 209 34.05 9.52 8.04
C GLU A 209 32.60 9.70 7.56
N TRP A 210 31.62 8.96 8.13
CA TRP A 210 30.22 9.10 7.77
C TRP A 210 29.66 10.48 8.10
N ALA A 211 30.05 11.03 9.25
CA ALA A 211 29.67 12.41 9.61
C ALA A 211 30.27 13.43 8.65
N GLN A 212 31.53 13.27 8.23
CA GLN A 212 32.20 14.14 7.25
C GLN A 212 31.58 14.06 5.86
N ASN A 213 31.09 12.88 5.47
CA ASN A 213 30.32 12.69 4.23
C ASN A 213 28.92 13.31 4.28
N GLY A 214 28.52 13.86 5.43
CA GLY A 214 27.20 14.47 5.61
C GLY A 214 26.06 13.45 5.70
N TRP A 215 26.31 12.25 6.22
CA TRP A 215 25.27 11.20 6.33
C TRP A 215 24.54 11.17 7.68
N LEU A 216 25.12 11.76 8.73
CA LEU A 216 24.64 11.61 10.10
C LEU A 216 24.23 12.93 10.78
N ASN A 217 23.19 12.84 11.60
CA ASN A 217 22.80 13.88 12.56
C ASN A 217 22.99 13.40 14.01
N ILE A 218 22.77 12.12 14.27
CA ILE A 218 22.86 11.50 15.58
C ILE A 218 23.75 10.26 15.45
N VAL A 219 24.68 10.11 16.38
CA VAL A 219 25.65 9.01 16.35
C VAL A 219 25.89 8.49 17.76
N GLY A 220 26.05 7.19 17.85
CA GLY A 220 26.33 6.49 19.10
C GLY A 220 26.83 5.08 18.84
N GLY A 221 26.52 4.18 19.75
CA GLY A 221 26.86 2.78 19.64
C GLY A 221 25.80 1.89 20.27
N CYS A 222 25.82 0.61 19.92
CA CYS A 222 24.93 -0.43 20.44
C CYS A 222 25.75 -1.51 21.16
N CYS A 223 25.54 -2.78 20.87
CA CYS A 223 26.20 -3.88 21.58
C CYS A 223 27.74 -3.82 21.51
N GLY A 224 28.39 -4.12 22.62
CA GLY A 224 29.85 -4.08 22.75
C GLY A 224 30.43 -2.68 22.94
N THR A 225 29.69 -1.59 22.78
CA THR A 225 30.20 -0.25 23.03
C THR A 225 30.18 0.09 24.52
N THR A 226 31.25 0.73 24.97
CA THR A 226 31.49 1.15 26.36
C THR A 226 31.46 2.69 26.46
N PRO A 227 31.49 3.27 27.68
CA PRO A 227 31.62 4.72 27.83
C PRO A 227 32.84 5.32 27.10
N ASP A 228 33.93 4.56 26.95
CA ASP A 228 35.14 5.00 26.24
C ASP A 228 34.89 5.06 24.73
N HIS A 229 34.17 4.11 24.16
CA HIS A 229 33.71 4.21 22.77
C HIS A 229 32.88 5.45 22.53
N ILE A 230 31.90 5.72 23.39
CA ILE A 230 31.03 6.91 23.25
C ILE A 230 31.84 8.20 23.38
N ARG A 231 32.81 8.24 24.29
CA ARG A 231 33.70 9.43 24.45
C ARG A 231 34.54 9.65 23.18
N SER A 232 35.11 8.59 22.62
CA SER A 232 35.92 8.66 21.39
C SER A 232 35.07 9.07 20.21
N ILE A 233 33.85 8.52 20.04
CA ILE A 233 32.90 8.90 19.00
C ILE A 233 32.55 10.41 19.13
N ALA A 234 32.13 10.85 20.33
CA ALA A 234 31.77 12.25 20.58
C ALA A 234 32.93 13.21 20.27
N THR A 235 34.16 12.81 20.60
CA THR A 235 35.37 13.58 20.28
C THR A 235 35.63 13.62 18.77
N ALA A 236 35.49 12.48 18.09
CA ALA A 236 35.75 12.35 16.67
C ALA A 236 34.80 13.17 15.79
N VAL A 237 33.52 13.30 16.17
CA VAL A 237 32.52 14.05 15.41
C VAL A 237 32.43 15.53 15.85
N LYS A 238 33.17 15.94 16.87
CA LYS A 238 33.16 17.33 17.37
C LYS A 238 33.61 18.29 16.27
N GLY A 239 32.76 19.30 15.97
CA GLY A 239 33.03 20.31 14.95
C GLY A 239 32.74 19.87 13.52
N VAL A 240 32.30 18.64 13.31
CA VAL A 240 31.79 18.21 11.99
C VAL A 240 30.41 18.83 11.77
N THR A 241 30.18 19.36 10.57
CA THR A 241 28.87 19.90 10.19
C THR A 241 27.82 18.80 10.13
N PRO A 242 26.70 18.93 10.83
CA PRO A 242 25.63 17.91 10.77
C PRO A 242 25.05 17.81 9.36
N ARG A 243 24.57 16.61 9.02
CA ARG A 243 23.82 16.35 7.78
C ARG A 243 22.65 17.33 7.63
N GLN A 244 22.48 17.85 6.43
CA GLN A 244 21.25 18.55 6.05
C GLN A 244 20.24 17.52 5.53
N PRO A 245 18.99 17.50 6.04
CA PRO A 245 17.96 16.61 5.52
C PRO A 245 17.80 16.74 4.02
N SER A 246 17.68 15.63 3.32
CA SER A 246 17.52 15.60 1.87
C SER A 246 16.21 16.24 1.46
N LYS A 247 16.23 17.05 0.39
CA LYS A 247 15.00 17.49 -0.27
C LYS A 247 14.50 16.32 -1.12
N VAL A 248 13.32 15.83 -0.80
CA VAL A 248 12.70 14.71 -1.48
C VAL A 248 11.43 15.19 -2.14
N GLU A 249 11.30 14.93 -3.45
CA GLU A 249 10.10 15.30 -4.20
C GLU A 249 8.87 14.54 -3.66
N PRO A 250 7.69 15.18 -3.62
CA PRO A 250 6.48 14.62 -3.06
C PRO A 250 5.81 13.63 -4.02
N TYR A 251 6.50 12.56 -4.38
CA TYR A 251 5.94 11.49 -5.21
C TYR A 251 5.16 10.48 -4.37
N LEU A 252 4.21 9.79 -4.98
CA LEU A 252 3.60 8.61 -4.38
C LEU A 252 4.67 7.52 -4.24
N ARG A 253 4.94 7.13 -2.99
CA ARG A 253 5.88 6.04 -2.66
C ARG A 253 5.14 4.94 -1.98
N LEU A 254 5.23 3.76 -2.57
CA LEU A 254 4.65 2.52 -2.09
C LEU A 254 5.77 1.52 -1.81
N SER A 255 5.45 0.42 -1.14
CA SER A 255 6.38 -0.69 -0.98
C SER A 255 5.67 -2.02 -0.69
N GLY A 256 6.23 -3.09 -1.25
CA GLY A 256 6.21 -4.42 -0.70
C GLY A 256 7.51 -4.67 0.05
N LEU A 257 8.26 -5.70 -0.34
CA LEU A 257 9.66 -5.85 0.08
C LEU A 257 10.57 -4.85 -0.63
N GLU A 258 10.19 -4.41 -1.81
CA GLU A 258 10.88 -3.39 -2.61
C GLU A 258 10.04 -2.11 -2.68
N ALA A 259 10.72 -1.00 -2.97
CA ALA A 259 10.06 0.29 -3.14
C ALA A 259 9.47 0.44 -4.55
N LEU A 260 8.31 1.08 -4.64
CA LEU A 260 7.72 1.57 -5.88
C LEU A 260 7.48 3.08 -5.75
N THR A 261 8.15 3.88 -6.57
CA THR A 261 7.96 5.33 -6.62
C THR A 261 7.30 5.72 -7.94
N VAL A 262 6.11 6.32 -7.85
CA VAL A 262 5.34 6.80 -9.02
C VAL A 262 5.73 8.26 -9.27
N ARG A 263 6.61 8.46 -10.26
CA ARG A 263 7.13 9.76 -10.69
C ARG A 263 6.36 10.28 -11.90
N PRO A 264 6.46 11.58 -12.25
CA PRO A 264 5.86 12.09 -13.48
C PRO A 264 6.36 11.39 -14.75
N GLU A 265 7.63 10.93 -14.75
CA GLU A 265 8.26 10.21 -15.85
C GLU A 265 8.02 8.69 -15.81
N SER A 266 7.38 8.19 -14.76
CA SER A 266 7.02 6.77 -14.68
C SER A 266 6.01 6.42 -15.76
N ASN A 267 6.14 5.23 -16.33
CA ASN A 267 5.10 4.66 -17.17
C ASN A 267 3.83 4.42 -16.34
N PHE A 268 2.73 4.19 -17.03
CA PHE A 268 1.48 3.76 -16.43
C PHE A 268 1.69 2.58 -15.48
N VAL A 269 1.12 2.65 -14.26
CA VAL A 269 1.27 1.61 -13.26
C VAL A 269 0.18 0.55 -13.43
N ASN A 270 0.58 -0.67 -13.71
CA ASN A 270 -0.32 -1.82 -13.82
C ASN A 270 -0.65 -2.36 -12.42
N VAL A 271 -1.93 -2.29 -12.05
CA VAL A 271 -2.48 -2.95 -10.86
C VAL A 271 -3.17 -4.23 -11.32
N GLY A 272 -2.64 -5.39 -10.90
CA GLY A 272 -3.15 -6.69 -11.33
C GLY A 272 -4.52 -7.02 -10.72
N GLU A 273 -5.52 -7.33 -11.57
CA GLU A 273 -6.92 -7.55 -11.18
C GLU A 273 -7.29 -9.02 -10.87
N ARG A 274 -6.39 -9.99 -11.15
CA ARG A 274 -6.77 -11.41 -11.17
C ARG A 274 -6.84 -12.07 -9.79
N THR A 275 -6.36 -11.41 -8.73
CA THR A 275 -6.51 -11.83 -7.33
C THR A 275 -7.74 -11.21 -6.64
N ASN A 276 -8.75 -10.89 -7.44
CA ASN A 276 -10.03 -10.36 -7.01
C ASN A 276 -11.12 -11.42 -7.24
N ILE A 277 -11.76 -11.89 -6.15
CA ILE A 277 -12.79 -12.94 -6.19
C ILE A 277 -13.97 -12.56 -7.10
N THR A 278 -14.38 -11.30 -7.08
CA THR A 278 -15.52 -10.83 -7.88
C THR A 278 -15.17 -10.65 -9.35
N GLY A 279 -13.89 -10.38 -9.66
CA GLY A 279 -13.40 -10.12 -11.01
C GLY A 279 -12.75 -11.32 -11.70
N SER A 280 -12.43 -12.40 -10.98
CA SER A 280 -11.74 -13.58 -11.50
C SER A 280 -12.40 -14.89 -11.06
N PRO A 281 -13.23 -15.52 -11.91
CA PRO A 281 -13.87 -16.80 -11.59
C PRO A 281 -12.88 -17.92 -11.28
N ALA A 282 -11.72 -17.92 -11.94
CA ALA A 282 -10.66 -18.91 -11.68
C ALA A 282 -10.10 -18.75 -10.26
N PHE A 283 -9.79 -17.53 -9.84
CA PHE A 283 -9.33 -17.23 -8.48
C PHE A 283 -10.41 -17.53 -7.43
N SER A 284 -11.66 -17.16 -7.71
CA SER A 284 -12.80 -17.44 -6.84
C SER A 284 -12.96 -18.93 -6.55
N LYS A 285 -12.92 -19.78 -7.59
CA LYS A 285 -12.99 -21.25 -7.44
C LYS A 285 -11.89 -21.78 -6.52
N LEU A 286 -10.66 -21.28 -6.65
CA LEU A 286 -9.51 -21.71 -5.85
C LEU A 286 -9.68 -21.33 -4.37
N ILE A 287 -10.07 -20.10 -4.08
CA ILE A 287 -10.27 -19.62 -2.71
C ILE A 287 -11.42 -20.35 -2.03
N LEU A 288 -12.56 -20.53 -2.72
CA LEU A 288 -13.71 -21.26 -2.19
C LEU A 288 -13.42 -22.76 -1.96
N ALA A 289 -12.53 -23.36 -2.77
CA ALA A 289 -12.05 -24.72 -2.58
C ALA A 289 -10.97 -24.83 -1.48
N GLY A 290 -10.44 -23.71 -0.98
CA GLY A 290 -9.34 -23.69 -0.02
C GLY A 290 -7.97 -24.00 -0.63
N ASP A 291 -7.83 -23.98 -1.96
CA ASP A 291 -6.58 -24.26 -2.69
C ASP A 291 -5.74 -22.97 -2.82
N TYR A 292 -5.21 -22.53 -1.68
CA TYR A 292 -4.43 -21.30 -1.60
C TYR A 292 -3.09 -21.38 -2.34
N ASP A 293 -2.51 -22.56 -2.50
CA ASP A 293 -1.24 -22.74 -3.22
C ASP A 293 -1.40 -22.39 -4.71
N LYS A 294 -2.49 -22.86 -5.32
CA LYS A 294 -2.81 -22.46 -6.71
C LYS A 294 -3.25 -21.00 -6.79
N ALA A 295 -3.94 -20.47 -5.76
CA ALA A 295 -4.28 -19.06 -5.72
C ALA A 295 -3.04 -18.15 -5.68
N LEU A 296 -1.96 -18.55 -4.98
CA LEU A 296 -0.65 -17.87 -5.03
C LEU A 296 -0.02 -17.90 -6.43
N THR A 297 -0.23 -18.98 -7.19
CA THR A 297 0.24 -19.04 -8.58
C THR A 297 -0.41 -17.96 -9.44
N VAL A 298 -1.71 -17.65 -9.22
CA VAL A 298 -2.39 -16.55 -9.92
C VAL A 298 -1.75 -15.20 -9.57
N ALA A 299 -1.41 -14.97 -8.30
CA ALA A 299 -0.71 -13.76 -7.88
C ALA A 299 0.68 -13.65 -8.53
N ARG A 300 1.44 -14.75 -8.57
CA ARG A 300 2.77 -14.80 -9.19
C ARG A 300 2.72 -14.49 -10.68
N GLN A 301 1.77 -15.08 -11.40
CA GLN A 301 1.57 -14.82 -12.84
C GLN A 301 1.31 -13.35 -13.15
N GLN A 302 0.59 -12.63 -12.28
CA GLN A 302 0.39 -11.19 -12.46
C GLN A 302 1.69 -10.41 -12.35
N VAL A 303 2.53 -10.72 -11.34
CA VAL A 303 3.83 -10.05 -11.15
C VAL A 303 4.77 -10.36 -12.31
N GLU A 304 4.81 -11.61 -12.77
CA GLU A 304 5.59 -12.03 -13.94
C GLU A 304 5.07 -11.36 -15.23
N GLY A 305 3.74 -11.16 -15.35
CA GLY A 305 3.09 -10.45 -16.43
C GLY A 305 3.24 -8.92 -16.37
N GLY A 306 3.98 -8.37 -15.39
CA GLY A 306 4.30 -6.95 -15.30
C GLY A 306 3.40 -6.13 -14.37
N ALA A 307 2.59 -6.75 -13.52
CA ALA A 307 1.89 -6.03 -12.46
C ALA A 307 2.90 -5.43 -11.46
N GLN A 308 2.78 -4.13 -11.22
CA GLN A 308 3.61 -3.39 -10.28
C GLN A 308 2.94 -3.23 -8.91
N VAL A 309 1.66 -3.49 -8.83
CA VAL A 309 0.81 -3.58 -7.63
C VAL A 309 -0.16 -4.74 -7.84
N ILE A 310 -0.55 -5.44 -6.79
CA ILE A 310 -1.58 -6.49 -6.87
C ILE A 310 -2.80 -6.07 -6.08
N ASP A 311 -3.97 -6.06 -6.73
CA ASP A 311 -5.27 -5.89 -6.10
C ASP A 311 -5.75 -7.22 -5.52
N ILE A 312 -6.10 -7.22 -4.23
CA ILE A 312 -6.57 -8.41 -3.51
C ILE A 312 -7.95 -8.13 -2.92
N ASN A 313 -8.95 -8.88 -3.39
CA ASN A 313 -10.33 -8.81 -2.93
C ASN A 313 -10.83 -10.21 -2.56
N MET A 314 -11.44 -10.33 -1.37
CA MET A 314 -12.01 -11.56 -0.83
C MET A 314 -13.51 -11.41 -0.53
N ASP A 315 -14.21 -10.48 -1.20
CA ASP A 315 -15.63 -10.22 -0.97
C ASP A 315 -16.50 -11.29 -1.66
N GLU A 316 -16.88 -12.31 -0.90
CA GLU A 316 -17.79 -13.37 -1.35
C GLU A 316 -18.78 -13.69 -0.23
N GLY A 317 -20.07 -13.87 -0.60
CA GLY A 317 -21.15 -14.05 0.36
C GLY A 317 -21.08 -15.35 1.19
N MET A 318 -20.44 -16.38 0.65
CA MET A 318 -20.27 -17.69 1.28
C MET A 318 -18.93 -17.84 2.02
N LEU A 319 -18.10 -16.80 2.03
CA LEU A 319 -16.74 -16.82 2.58
C LEU A 319 -16.64 -15.93 3.82
N ASP A 320 -15.90 -16.36 4.83
CA ASP A 320 -15.36 -15.44 5.83
C ASP A 320 -14.25 -14.59 5.16
N SER A 321 -14.66 -13.49 4.53
CA SER A 321 -13.78 -12.60 3.77
C SER A 321 -12.61 -12.08 4.61
N LYS A 322 -12.82 -11.85 5.91
CA LYS A 322 -11.78 -11.38 6.84
C LYS A 322 -10.72 -12.45 7.07
N ALA A 323 -11.13 -13.68 7.39
CA ALA A 323 -10.22 -14.81 7.58
C ALA A 323 -9.48 -15.17 6.29
N ALA A 324 -10.16 -15.12 5.15
CA ALA A 324 -9.56 -15.38 3.83
C ALA A 324 -8.52 -14.31 3.45
N MET A 325 -8.81 -13.03 3.64
CA MET A 325 -7.88 -11.92 3.42
C MET A 325 -6.63 -12.11 4.29
N GLN A 326 -6.79 -12.35 5.58
CA GLN A 326 -5.69 -12.59 6.50
C GLN A 326 -4.81 -13.77 6.04
N LYS A 327 -5.44 -14.92 5.75
CA LYS A 327 -4.72 -16.14 5.37
C LYS A 327 -3.96 -15.94 4.08
N PHE A 328 -4.59 -15.38 3.04
CA PHE A 328 -3.96 -15.17 1.74
C PHE A 328 -2.78 -14.21 1.82
N LEU A 329 -2.93 -13.08 2.52
CA LEU A 329 -1.84 -12.10 2.71
C LEU A 329 -0.66 -12.69 3.49
N ARG A 330 -0.91 -13.53 4.48
CA ARG A 330 0.16 -14.20 5.24
C ARG A 330 0.93 -15.21 4.39
N LEU A 331 0.23 -15.98 3.54
CA LEU A 331 0.85 -16.90 2.59
C LEU A 331 1.65 -16.12 1.54
N LEU A 332 1.08 -15.07 0.98
CA LEU A 332 1.73 -14.21 0.00
C LEU A 332 3.01 -13.58 0.57
N ALA A 333 3.01 -13.16 1.83
CA ALA A 333 4.19 -12.59 2.48
C ALA A 333 5.39 -13.56 2.57
N ALA A 334 5.16 -14.87 2.47
CA ALA A 334 6.21 -15.89 2.44
C ALA A 334 6.83 -16.07 1.04
N GLU A 335 6.18 -15.56 -0.01
CA GLU A 335 6.61 -15.68 -1.40
C GLU A 335 7.33 -14.40 -1.85
N SER A 336 8.66 -14.37 -1.79
CA SER A 336 9.45 -13.16 -2.02
C SER A 336 9.27 -12.54 -3.41
N ASP A 337 9.05 -13.34 -4.43
CA ASP A 337 8.80 -12.94 -5.81
C ASP A 337 7.45 -12.22 -5.99
N ILE A 338 6.47 -12.52 -5.16
CA ILE A 338 5.17 -11.83 -5.14
C ILE A 338 5.22 -10.67 -4.14
N ALA A 339 5.71 -10.92 -2.93
CA ALA A 339 5.75 -9.93 -1.84
C ALA A 339 6.62 -8.71 -2.14
N ARG A 340 7.46 -8.75 -3.18
CA ARG A 340 8.28 -7.59 -3.61
C ARG A 340 7.45 -6.39 -4.04
N VAL A 341 6.25 -6.59 -4.59
CA VAL A 341 5.37 -5.51 -5.03
C VAL A 341 4.41 -5.06 -3.92
N PRO A 342 3.97 -3.78 -3.93
CA PRO A 342 2.94 -3.29 -3.03
C PRO A 342 1.61 -4.01 -3.24
N ILE A 343 0.82 -4.12 -2.16
CA ILE A 343 -0.52 -4.69 -2.17
C ILE A 343 -1.57 -3.59 -2.14
N MET A 344 -2.59 -3.71 -2.99
CA MET A 344 -3.83 -2.98 -2.89
C MET A 344 -4.86 -3.86 -2.17
N VAL A 345 -5.29 -3.44 -0.99
CA VAL A 345 -6.31 -4.13 -0.19
C VAL A 345 -7.67 -3.63 -0.63
N ASP A 346 -8.44 -4.47 -1.29
CA ASP A 346 -9.75 -4.13 -1.85
C ASP A 346 -10.87 -4.86 -1.10
N SER A 347 -11.84 -4.12 -0.62
CA SER A 347 -13.09 -4.66 -0.08
C SER A 347 -14.17 -3.58 0.01
N SER A 348 -15.43 -4.01 -0.11
CA SER A 348 -16.60 -3.19 0.21
C SER A 348 -16.84 -3.07 1.72
N LYS A 349 -16.17 -3.90 2.54
CA LYS A 349 -16.35 -3.99 3.99
C LYS A 349 -15.13 -3.45 4.72
N TRP A 350 -15.34 -2.46 5.59
CA TRP A 350 -14.25 -1.83 6.33
C TRP A 350 -13.43 -2.81 7.19
N GLU A 351 -14.11 -3.75 7.85
CA GLU A 351 -13.44 -4.76 8.69
C GLU A 351 -12.50 -5.69 7.92
N VAL A 352 -12.75 -5.91 6.62
CA VAL A 352 -11.87 -6.69 5.75
C VAL A 352 -10.67 -5.85 5.32
N ILE A 353 -10.89 -4.57 4.96
CA ILE A 353 -9.81 -3.61 4.68
C ILE A 353 -8.87 -3.51 5.88
N GLU A 354 -9.42 -3.29 7.08
CA GLU A 354 -8.62 -3.14 8.29
C GLU A 354 -7.82 -4.40 8.61
N GLU A 355 -8.42 -5.59 8.43
CA GLU A 355 -7.69 -6.84 8.58
C GLU A 355 -6.56 -6.99 7.56
N GLY A 356 -6.77 -6.59 6.30
CA GLY A 356 -5.74 -6.55 5.29
C GLY A 356 -4.57 -5.65 5.71
N LEU A 357 -4.85 -4.44 6.18
CA LEU A 357 -3.84 -3.49 6.66
C LEU A 357 -3.01 -4.00 7.84
N ARG A 358 -3.58 -4.87 8.67
CA ARG A 358 -2.92 -5.53 9.80
C ARG A 358 -1.98 -6.67 9.39
N ASN A 359 -1.99 -7.07 8.11
CA ASN A 359 -1.20 -8.19 7.60
C ASN A 359 -0.22 -7.80 6.48
N ILE A 360 -0.10 -6.52 6.12
CA ILE A 360 0.88 -6.02 5.15
C ILE A 360 1.97 -5.19 5.83
N GLN A 361 3.24 -5.57 5.65
CA GLN A 361 4.36 -4.82 6.22
C GLN A 361 4.70 -3.56 5.41
N GLY A 362 4.54 -3.60 4.09
CA GLY A 362 4.81 -2.49 3.20
C GLY A 362 3.81 -1.34 3.29
N LYS A 363 4.07 -0.28 2.52
CA LYS A 363 3.09 0.78 2.25
C LYS A 363 2.22 0.37 1.08
N GLY A 364 1.05 -0.17 1.37
CA GLY A 364 0.04 -0.57 0.38
C GLY A 364 -0.93 0.54 0.04
N ILE A 365 -1.99 0.15 -0.67
CA ILE A 365 -3.10 1.01 -1.09
C ILE A 365 -4.39 0.43 -0.50
N VAL A 366 -5.29 1.29 -0.04
CA VAL A 366 -6.66 0.90 0.31
C VAL A 366 -7.58 1.20 -0.87
N ASN A 367 -8.32 0.21 -1.32
CA ASN A 367 -9.36 0.33 -2.35
C ASN A 367 -10.70 -0.10 -1.72
N SER A 368 -11.59 0.79 -1.36
CA SER A 368 -11.60 2.23 -1.43
C SER A 368 -12.43 2.82 -0.30
N ILE A 369 -12.35 4.12 -0.12
CA ILE A 369 -13.30 4.88 0.68
C ILE A 369 -14.08 5.86 -0.21
N SER A 370 -15.24 6.31 0.27
CA SER A 370 -16.08 7.28 -0.44
C SER A 370 -16.96 8.05 0.52
N LEU A 371 -17.59 9.13 0.02
CA LEU A 371 -18.56 9.92 0.76
C LEU A 371 -19.97 9.29 0.79
N LYS A 372 -20.15 8.06 0.31
CA LYS A 372 -21.45 7.36 0.28
C LYS A 372 -22.17 7.34 1.64
N GLU A 373 -21.41 7.10 2.71
CA GLU A 373 -21.93 7.03 4.08
C GLU A 373 -21.75 8.35 4.85
N GLY A 374 -21.45 9.45 4.14
CA GLY A 374 -21.28 10.79 4.69
C GLY A 374 -19.86 11.09 5.17
N GLU A 375 -19.60 12.38 5.44
CA GLU A 375 -18.28 12.90 5.79
C GLU A 375 -17.70 12.31 7.07
N ALA A 376 -18.52 12.09 8.09
CA ALA A 376 -18.04 11.60 9.39
C ALA A 376 -17.36 10.23 9.25
N LYS A 377 -18.00 9.31 8.52
CA LYS A 377 -17.46 7.96 8.26
C LYS A 377 -16.24 8.01 7.36
N PHE A 378 -16.29 8.81 6.32
CA PHE A 378 -15.15 9.05 5.42
C PHE A 378 -13.91 9.53 6.17
N LEU A 379 -14.05 10.54 7.03
CA LEU A 379 -12.96 11.09 7.82
C LEU A 379 -12.43 10.08 8.88
N GLU A 380 -13.31 9.30 9.50
CA GLU A 380 -12.92 8.23 10.42
C GLU A 380 -12.02 7.20 9.73
N GLN A 381 -12.48 6.67 8.60
CA GLN A 381 -11.73 5.69 7.80
C GLN A 381 -10.40 6.26 7.32
N ALA A 382 -10.39 7.49 6.80
CA ALA A 382 -9.17 8.16 6.33
C ALA A 382 -8.12 8.34 7.44
N ARG A 383 -8.55 8.71 8.67
CA ARG A 383 -7.63 8.81 9.82
C ARG A 383 -7.02 7.45 10.19
N LEU A 384 -7.79 6.37 10.11
CA LEU A 384 -7.30 5.03 10.37
C LEU A 384 -6.32 4.58 9.27
N ILE A 385 -6.64 4.77 7.99
CA ILE A 385 -5.76 4.43 6.87
C ILE A 385 -4.42 5.17 7.00
N ARG A 386 -4.47 6.48 7.30
CA ARG A 386 -3.26 7.28 7.53
C ARG A 386 -2.42 6.71 8.69
N ARG A 387 -3.06 6.24 9.77
CA ARG A 387 -2.35 5.64 10.92
C ARG A 387 -1.74 4.28 10.58
N TYR A 388 -2.35 3.50 9.69
CA TYR A 388 -1.76 2.29 9.15
C TYR A 388 -0.66 2.55 8.11
N GLY A 389 -0.59 3.77 7.56
CA GLY A 389 0.44 4.18 6.60
C GLY A 389 0.20 3.66 5.19
N ALA A 390 -1.05 3.65 4.72
CA ALA A 390 -1.39 3.29 3.35
C ALA A 390 -1.80 4.51 2.52
N ALA A 391 -1.66 4.42 1.19
CA ALA A 391 -2.28 5.32 0.23
C ALA A 391 -3.78 4.98 0.08
N ILE A 392 -4.56 5.93 -0.44
CA ILE A 392 -6.02 5.86 -0.40
C ILE A 392 -6.60 6.00 -1.80
N VAL A 393 -7.35 5.00 -2.27
CA VAL A 393 -8.26 5.18 -3.39
C VAL A 393 -9.55 5.81 -2.88
N VAL A 394 -9.97 6.90 -3.51
CA VAL A 394 -11.22 7.60 -3.24
C VAL A 394 -12.11 7.47 -4.45
N MET A 395 -13.22 6.75 -4.31
CA MET A 395 -14.21 6.66 -5.39
C MET A 395 -15.07 7.91 -5.46
N ALA A 396 -15.35 8.34 -6.67
CA ALA A 396 -16.32 9.42 -6.94
C ALA A 396 -17.76 8.95 -6.68
N PHE A 397 -18.07 8.80 -5.40
CA PHE A 397 -19.36 8.34 -4.87
C PHE A 397 -19.69 9.14 -3.61
N ASP A 398 -20.86 9.76 -3.54
CA ASP A 398 -21.31 10.50 -2.37
C ASP A 398 -22.70 10.05 -1.90
N GLU A 399 -23.31 10.81 -1.02
CA GLU A 399 -24.63 10.53 -0.44
C GLU A 399 -25.74 10.49 -1.48
N ARG A 400 -25.53 11.10 -2.67
CA ARG A 400 -26.47 11.10 -3.79
C ARG A 400 -26.27 9.94 -4.76
N GLY A 401 -25.20 9.16 -4.59
CA GLY A 401 -24.86 8.03 -5.43
C GLY A 401 -23.55 8.16 -6.19
N GLN A 402 -23.33 7.24 -7.11
CA GLN A 402 -22.16 7.18 -7.97
C GLN A 402 -22.16 8.33 -8.97
N ALA A 403 -21.00 8.96 -9.20
CA ALA A 403 -20.86 9.99 -10.21
C ALA A 403 -20.81 9.38 -11.61
N ASP A 404 -21.66 9.85 -12.49
CA ASP A 404 -21.78 9.46 -13.90
C ASP A 404 -21.35 10.56 -14.87
N SER A 405 -21.45 11.83 -14.48
CA SER A 405 -21.11 13.00 -15.29
C SER A 405 -19.80 13.66 -14.81
N VAL A 406 -19.13 14.41 -15.70
CA VAL A 406 -17.93 15.20 -15.39
C VAL A 406 -18.14 16.10 -14.18
N ALA A 407 -19.25 16.84 -14.14
CA ALA A 407 -19.54 17.79 -13.08
C ALA A 407 -19.62 17.10 -11.70
N ARG A 408 -20.28 15.93 -11.63
CA ARG A 408 -20.39 15.15 -10.40
C ARG A 408 -19.06 14.56 -9.95
N ARG A 409 -18.26 14.05 -10.90
CA ARG A 409 -16.93 13.53 -10.63
C ARG A 409 -16.03 14.60 -10.04
N ILE A 410 -16.02 15.79 -10.63
CA ILE A 410 -15.27 16.96 -10.15
C ILE A 410 -15.72 17.38 -8.75
N GLU A 411 -17.03 17.56 -8.54
CA GLU A 411 -17.60 17.98 -7.25
C GLU A 411 -17.14 17.06 -6.11
N ILE A 412 -17.25 15.75 -6.30
CA ILE A 412 -16.92 14.75 -5.29
C ILE A 412 -15.41 14.67 -5.06
N CYS A 413 -14.60 14.67 -6.12
CA CYS A 413 -13.15 14.59 -6.00
C CYS A 413 -12.58 15.83 -5.31
N GLU A 414 -13.05 17.03 -5.66
CA GLU A 414 -12.62 18.28 -5.02
C GLU A 414 -13.01 18.33 -3.54
N ARG A 415 -14.24 17.96 -3.20
CA ARG A 415 -14.71 17.86 -1.81
C ARG A 415 -13.88 16.87 -1.01
N SER A 416 -13.66 15.69 -1.54
CA SER A 416 -12.85 14.64 -0.90
C SER A 416 -11.40 15.06 -0.72
N TYR A 417 -10.80 15.71 -1.71
CA TYR A 417 -9.43 16.22 -1.63
C TYR A 417 -9.27 17.21 -0.47
N ARG A 418 -10.17 18.18 -0.35
CA ARG A 418 -10.15 19.17 0.75
C ARG A 418 -10.31 18.50 2.12
N LEU A 419 -11.27 17.58 2.25
CA LEU A 419 -11.49 16.86 3.50
C LEU A 419 -10.25 16.06 3.92
N LEU A 420 -9.61 15.36 2.99
CA LEU A 420 -8.43 14.54 3.27
C LEU A 420 -7.19 15.39 3.61
N THR A 421 -6.94 16.44 2.86
CA THR A 421 -5.75 17.28 3.05
C THR A 421 -5.86 18.21 4.25
N GLU A 422 -7.01 18.88 4.42
CA GLU A 422 -7.19 19.94 5.42
C GLU A 422 -7.62 19.38 6.79
N GLN A 423 -8.48 18.35 6.84
CA GLN A 423 -9.03 17.84 8.10
C GLN A 423 -8.34 16.58 8.62
N VAL A 424 -7.79 15.75 7.71
CA VAL A 424 -7.07 14.54 8.09
C VAL A 424 -5.56 14.74 8.00
N GLY A 425 -5.09 15.60 7.08
CA GLY A 425 -3.68 15.82 6.80
C GLY A 425 -3.06 14.64 6.04
N VAL A 426 -3.83 14.02 5.15
CA VAL A 426 -3.30 13.03 4.20
C VAL A 426 -2.37 13.76 3.23
N PRO A 427 -1.14 13.28 3.00
CA PRO A 427 -0.28 13.84 1.97
C PRO A 427 -0.98 13.76 0.60
N PRO A 428 -1.06 14.86 -0.17
CA PRO A 428 -1.79 14.87 -1.44
C PRO A 428 -1.35 13.79 -2.43
N GLN A 429 -0.05 13.45 -2.44
CA GLN A 429 0.51 12.40 -3.29
C GLN A 429 0.04 10.98 -2.92
N ASP A 430 -0.51 10.77 -1.73
CA ASP A 430 -1.07 9.48 -1.27
C ASP A 430 -2.58 9.34 -1.55
N ILE A 431 -3.19 10.35 -2.22
CA ILE A 431 -4.59 10.34 -2.63
C ILE A 431 -4.66 9.88 -4.09
N ILE A 432 -5.47 8.85 -4.34
CA ILE A 432 -5.70 8.26 -5.66
C ILE A 432 -7.19 8.35 -5.94
N PHE A 433 -7.62 9.12 -6.93
CA PHE A 433 -9.02 9.20 -7.30
C PHE A 433 -9.40 8.10 -8.27
N ASP A 434 -10.55 7.45 -8.02
CA ASP A 434 -11.28 6.65 -9.01
C ASP A 434 -12.56 7.40 -9.40
N PRO A 435 -12.53 8.14 -10.54
CA PRO A 435 -13.71 8.87 -11.01
C PRO A 435 -14.76 7.97 -11.67
N ASN A 436 -14.70 6.68 -11.49
CA ASN A 436 -15.58 5.62 -12.00
C ASN A 436 -15.48 5.41 -13.52
N ILE A 437 -14.80 4.35 -13.93
CA ILE A 437 -14.90 3.84 -15.31
C ILE A 437 -16.21 3.07 -15.44
N LEU A 438 -17.12 3.58 -16.25
CA LEU A 438 -18.44 3.01 -16.51
C LEU A 438 -18.48 2.39 -17.91
N THR A 439 -19.34 1.39 -18.09
CA THR A 439 -19.50 0.66 -19.35
C THR A 439 -20.07 1.55 -20.44
N VAL A 440 -19.46 1.49 -21.62
CA VAL A 440 -19.97 2.13 -22.85
C VAL A 440 -20.54 1.09 -23.85
N ALA A 441 -21.12 1.54 -24.95
CA ALA A 441 -21.74 0.66 -25.96
C ALA A 441 -22.83 -0.25 -25.38
N THR A 442 -23.64 0.25 -24.47
CA THR A 442 -24.74 -0.50 -23.86
C THR A 442 -26.06 -0.40 -24.64
N GLY A 443 -26.10 0.42 -25.70
CA GLY A 443 -27.32 0.76 -26.42
C GLY A 443 -28.17 1.87 -25.77
N LEU A 444 -27.77 2.40 -24.60
CA LEU A 444 -28.40 3.51 -23.93
C LEU A 444 -27.63 4.80 -24.25
N GLU A 445 -28.33 5.82 -24.79
CA GLU A 445 -27.73 7.10 -25.22
C GLU A 445 -27.02 7.82 -24.06
N GLU A 446 -27.57 7.76 -22.86
CA GLU A 446 -27.01 8.38 -21.65
C GLU A 446 -25.64 7.80 -21.25
N HIS A 447 -25.31 6.57 -21.70
CA HIS A 447 -24.03 5.92 -21.42
C HIS A 447 -22.91 6.27 -22.44
N ASN A 448 -23.27 6.90 -23.56
CA ASN A 448 -22.32 7.13 -24.64
C ASN A 448 -21.15 8.05 -24.25
N ASN A 449 -21.36 8.96 -23.29
CA ASN A 449 -20.33 9.89 -22.83
C ASN A 449 -19.49 9.38 -21.65
N TYR A 450 -19.78 8.25 -21.05
CA TYR A 450 -19.14 7.82 -19.81
C TYR A 450 -17.59 7.75 -19.87
N ALA A 451 -17.04 7.31 -21.01
CA ALA A 451 -15.60 7.26 -21.19
C ALA A 451 -14.99 8.66 -21.42
N VAL A 452 -15.66 9.50 -22.20
CA VAL A 452 -15.27 10.92 -22.40
C VAL A 452 -15.27 11.65 -21.06
N ASP A 453 -16.33 11.48 -20.28
CA ASP A 453 -16.51 12.11 -18.98
C ASP A 453 -15.43 11.66 -17.97
N PHE A 454 -14.99 10.40 -18.04
CA PHE A 454 -13.87 9.91 -17.24
C PHE A 454 -12.55 10.58 -17.64
N ILE A 455 -12.29 10.66 -18.94
CA ILE A 455 -11.07 11.27 -19.49
C ILE A 455 -11.00 12.75 -19.14
N ASP A 456 -12.13 13.48 -19.25
CA ASP A 456 -12.20 14.90 -18.93
C ASP A 456 -12.10 15.17 -17.42
N ALA A 457 -12.73 14.34 -16.59
CA ALA A 457 -12.56 14.39 -15.14
C ALA A 457 -11.12 14.11 -14.72
N THR A 458 -10.46 13.12 -15.34
CA THR A 458 -9.04 12.82 -15.12
C THR A 458 -8.18 14.04 -15.43
N ARG A 459 -8.36 14.67 -16.58
CA ARG A 459 -7.63 15.89 -16.98
C ARG A 459 -7.83 17.02 -15.98
N TRP A 460 -9.07 17.23 -15.55
CA TRP A 460 -9.40 18.25 -14.56
C TRP A 460 -8.72 17.98 -13.20
N ILE A 461 -8.78 16.75 -12.69
CA ILE A 461 -8.13 16.34 -11.44
C ILE A 461 -6.63 16.64 -11.49
N LYS A 462 -5.96 16.26 -12.58
CA LYS A 462 -4.51 16.50 -12.74
C LYS A 462 -4.14 17.98 -12.77
N GLN A 463 -5.04 18.85 -13.23
CA GLN A 463 -4.81 20.29 -13.31
C GLN A 463 -5.14 21.04 -12.02
N HIS A 464 -6.12 20.55 -11.22
CA HIS A 464 -6.69 21.32 -10.12
C HIS A 464 -6.44 20.71 -8.74
N LEU A 465 -6.15 19.40 -8.64
CA LEU A 465 -5.85 18.70 -7.39
C LEU A 465 -4.37 18.29 -7.35
N PRO A 466 -3.47 19.19 -6.90
CA PRO A 466 -2.04 18.99 -7.00
C PRO A 466 -1.57 17.68 -6.36
N LEU A 467 -0.67 16.96 -7.02
CA LEU A 467 -0.04 15.70 -6.60
C LEU A 467 -0.98 14.49 -6.56
N ALA A 468 -2.30 14.65 -6.55
CA ALA A 468 -3.23 13.54 -6.57
C ALA A 468 -3.02 12.66 -7.81
N LYS A 469 -3.27 11.37 -7.63
CA LYS A 469 -3.20 10.34 -8.66
C LYS A 469 -4.61 9.97 -9.13
N VAL A 470 -4.68 9.36 -10.31
CA VAL A 470 -5.94 8.84 -10.86
C VAL A 470 -5.78 7.36 -11.20
N SER A 471 -6.78 6.57 -10.84
CA SER A 471 -6.90 5.13 -11.10
C SER A 471 -8.30 4.78 -11.60
N GLY A 472 -8.51 3.53 -11.95
CA GLY A 472 -9.83 2.96 -12.26
C GLY A 472 -9.77 1.51 -12.71
N GLY A 473 -10.89 0.81 -12.61
CA GLY A 473 -11.06 -0.56 -13.10
C GLY A 473 -11.27 -0.57 -14.61
N VAL A 474 -10.22 -0.80 -15.38
CA VAL A 474 -10.24 -0.66 -16.85
C VAL A 474 -11.18 -1.65 -17.52
N SER A 475 -11.30 -2.86 -16.99
CA SER A 475 -12.19 -3.89 -17.52
C SER A 475 -13.66 -3.51 -17.56
N ASN A 476 -14.07 -2.53 -16.74
CA ASN A 476 -15.46 -2.04 -16.70
C ASN A 476 -15.93 -1.39 -17.99
N ILE A 477 -15.02 -0.76 -18.75
CA ILE A 477 -15.36 -0.01 -19.98
C ILE A 477 -16.06 -0.91 -21.03
N SER A 478 -15.72 -2.20 -21.04
CA SER A 478 -16.08 -3.14 -22.11
C SER A 478 -17.05 -4.25 -21.67
N PHE A 479 -17.80 -4.08 -20.58
CA PHE A 479 -18.73 -5.13 -20.13
C PHE A 479 -19.85 -5.45 -21.12
N SER A 480 -20.22 -4.51 -21.97
CA SER A 480 -21.16 -4.72 -23.08
C SER A 480 -20.68 -5.77 -24.09
N PHE A 481 -19.36 -6.03 -24.14
CA PHE A 481 -18.74 -7.04 -25.04
C PHE A 481 -18.22 -8.26 -24.26
N ARG A 482 -18.83 -8.59 -23.11
CA ARG A 482 -18.43 -9.78 -22.33
C ARG A 482 -18.57 -11.03 -23.21
N GLY A 483 -17.56 -11.92 -23.18
CA GLY A 483 -17.46 -13.09 -24.06
C GLY A 483 -16.67 -12.85 -25.35
N ASN A 484 -16.41 -11.61 -25.77
CA ASN A 484 -15.58 -11.26 -26.93
C ASN A 484 -14.26 -10.61 -26.47
N ASN A 485 -13.26 -11.42 -26.17
CA ASN A 485 -12.00 -10.93 -25.60
C ASN A 485 -11.23 -10.01 -26.56
N VAL A 486 -11.28 -10.27 -27.87
CA VAL A 486 -10.56 -9.47 -28.88
C VAL A 486 -11.04 -8.02 -28.89
N VAL A 487 -12.37 -7.82 -28.91
CA VAL A 487 -12.96 -6.47 -28.87
C VAL A 487 -12.70 -5.82 -27.53
N ARG A 488 -12.81 -6.56 -26.42
CA ARG A 488 -12.54 -6.02 -25.08
C ARG A 488 -11.11 -5.54 -24.93
N GLU A 489 -10.12 -6.33 -25.36
CA GLU A 489 -8.70 -5.94 -25.32
C GLU A 489 -8.42 -4.70 -26.19
N ALA A 490 -9.03 -4.64 -27.37
CA ALA A 490 -8.94 -3.47 -28.25
C ALA A 490 -9.55 -2.22 -27.59
N MET A 491 -10.72 -2.35 -26.96
CA MET A 491 -11.36 -1.26 -26.21
C MET A 491 -10.48 -0.81 -25.01
N HIS A 492 -9.91 -1.74 -24.25
CA HIS A 492 -9.01 -1.41 -23.14
C HIS A 492 -7.78 -0.65 -23.64
N ALA A 493 -7.12 -1.13 -24.69
CA ALA A 493 -5.93 -0.49 -25.24
C ALA A 493 -6.24 0.90 -25.82
N ALA A 494 -7.36 1.06 -26.54
CA ALA A 494 -7.80 2.36 -27.05
C ALA A 494 -8.17 3.34 -25.94
N PHE A 495 -8.92 2.89 -24.92
CA PHE A 495 -9.26 3.70 -23.76
C PHE A 495 -8.02 4.16 -22.99
N LEU A 496 -7.11 3.23 -22.67
CA LEU A 496 -5.87 3.53 -21.96
C LEU A 496 -5.01 4.54 -22.72
N TYR A 497 -4.92 4.43 -24.05
CA TYR A 497 -4.17 5.38 -24.87
C TYR A 497 -4.63 6.82 -24.63
N HIS A 498 -5.94 7.08 -24.62
CA HIS A 498 -6.51 8.41 -24.41
C HIS A 498 -6.50 8.83 -22.93
N ALA A 499 -6.81 7.93 -22.02
CA ALA A 499 -6.85 8.21 -20.58
C ALA A 499 -5.47 8.52 -20.00
N ILE A 500 -4.42 7.80 -20.41
CA ILE A 500 -3.03 8.07 -20.00
C ILE A 500 -2.58 9.45 -20.50
N GLN A 501 -2.94 9.84 -21.72
CA GLN A 501 -2.66 11.20 -22.22
C GLN A 501 -3.38 12.29 -21.43
N ALA A 502 -4.54 11.98 -20.85
CA ALA A 502 -5.24 12.88 -19.94
C ALA A 502 -4.66 12.92 -18.53
N GLY A 503 -3.75 11.98 -18.19
CA GLY A 503 -3.05 11.93 -16.92
C GLY A 503 -3.45 10.76 -16.00
N LEU A 504 -4.06 9.69 -16.52
CA LEU A 504 -4.30 8.46 -15.76
C LEU A 504 -2.96 7.86 -15.32
N ASP A 505 -2.73 7.76 -14.02
CA ASP A 505 -1.45 7.32 -13.45
C ASP A 505 -1.34 5.79 -13.34
N MET A 506 -2.46 5.12 -13.03
CA MET A 506 -2.53 3.67 -12.83
C MET A 506 -3.90 3.11 -13.20
N GLY A 507 -4.00 1.79 -13.32
CA GLY A 507 -5.28 1.15 -13.57
C GLY A 507 -5.29 -0.30 -13.13
N ILE A 508 -6.44 -0.77 -12.69
CA ILE A 508 -6.69 -2.16 -12.34
C ILE A 508 -6.97 -2.89 -13.67
N VAL A 509 -6.05 -3.78 -14.04
CA VAL A 509 -5.97 -4.40 -15.36
C VAL A 509 -5.54 -5.86 -15.29
N ASN A 510 -5.82 -6.63 -16.34
CA ASN A 510 -5.14 -7.90 -16.56
C ASN A 510 -3.75 -7.63 -17.13
N ALA A 511 -2.73 -7.57 -16.26
CA ALA A 511 -1.38 -7.16 -16.63
C ALA A 511 -0.75 -8.01 -17.75
N GLY A 512 -1.09 -9.31 -17.82
CA GLY A 512 -0.58 -10.22 -18.85
C GLY A 512 -1.26 -10.12 -20.23
N GLN A 513 -2.34 -9.31 -20.34
CA GLN A 513 -3.16 -9.21 -21.56
C GLN A 513 -3.40 -7.76 -22.01
N LEU A 514 -2.49 -6.84 -21.67
CA LEU A 514 -2.57 -5.46 -22.16
C LEU A 514 -2.13 -5.38 -23.62
N GLY A 515 -3.08 -5.16 -24.52
CA GLY A 515 -2.82 -4.94 -25.93
C GLY A 515 -2.05 -3.64 -26.19
N VAL A 516 -1.16 -3.65 -27.19
CA VAL A 516 -0.46 -2.46 -27.66
C VAL A 516 -1.36 -1.72 -28.65
N TYR A 517 -1.68 -0.47 -28.36
CA TYR A 517 -2.59 0.36 -29.16
C TYR A 517 -2.28 0.36 -30.67
N GLN A 518 -0.98 0.45 -31.05
CA GLN A 518 -0.57 0.46 -32.45
C GLN A 518 -0.81 -0.88 -33.16
N ASN A 519 -0.92 -1.98 -32.42
CA ASN A 519 -1.10 -3.32 -32.96
C ASN A 519 -2.58 -3.66 -33.19
N ILE A 520 -3.52 -2.83 -32.71
CA ILE A 520 -4.94 -3.03 -32.96
C ILE A 520 -5.21 -2.86 -34.47
N PRO A 521 -5.89 -3.81 -35.15
CA PRO A 521 -6.31 -3.66 -36.54
C PRO A 521 -7.01 -2.32 -36.74
N THR A 522 -6.67 -1.58 -37.81
CA THR A 522 -7.11 -0.20 -38.02
C THR A 522 -8.62 -0.06 -37.96
N GLU A 523 -9.38 -0.95 -38.60
CA GLU A 523 -10.84 -0.89 -38.59
C GLU A 523 -11.41 -1.09 -37.19
N LEU A 524 -10.92 -2.09 -36.42
CA LEU A 524 -11.34 -2.34 -35.06
C LEU A 524 -11.01 -1.15 -34.14
N ARG A 525 -9.79 -0.60 -34.28
CA ARG A 525 -9.34 0.56 -33.50
C ARG A 525 -10.23 1.78 -33.74
N GLU A 526 -10.51 2.13 -34.99
CA GLU A 526 -11.36 3.27 -35.35
C GLU A 526 -12.77 3.12 -34.77
N ARG A 527 -13.36 1.92 -34.84
CA ARG A 527 -14.69 1.67 -34.28
C ARG A 527 -14.70 1.67 -32.74
N CYS A 528 -13.66 1.13 -32.10
CA CYS A 528 -13.49 1.25 -30.64
C CYS A 528 -13.35 2.72 -30.21
N GLU A 529 -12.58 3.53 -30.93
CA GLU A 529 -12.44 4.96 -30.63
C GLU A 529 -13.73 5.75 -30.90
N ASP A 530 -14.49 5.41 -31.94
CA ASP A 530 -15.79 6.04 -32.19
C ASP A 530 -16.72 5.86 -30.98
N VAL A 531 -16.71 4.68 -30.35
CA VAL A 531 -17.46 4.39 -29.13
C VAL A 531 -16.89 5.12 -27.90
N ILE A 532 -15.58 4.96 -27.64
CA ILE A 532 -14.93 5.49 -26.44
C ILE A 532 -14.96 7.03 -26.41
N LEU A 533 -14.81 7.67 -27.57
CA LEU A 533 -14.78 9.13 -27.69
C LEU A 533 -16.13 9.72 -28.12
N ASN A 534 -17.16 8.88 -28.19
CA ASN A 534 -18.52 9.26 -28.61
C ASN A 534 -18.52 10.14 -29.87
N ARG A 535 -17.78 9.70 -30.92
CA ARG A 535 -17.59 10.47 -32.17
C ARG A 535 -18.81 10.43 -33.09
N ARG A 536 -19.70 9.46 -32.90
CA ARG A 536 -20.84 9.18 -33.80
C ARG A 536 -22.02 8.59 -33.02
N GLU A 537 -23.22 8.89 -33.44
CA GLU A 537 -24.44 8.32 -32.86
C GLU A 537 -24.59 6.82 -33.13
N ASP A 538 -24.13 6.33 -34.29
CA ASP A 538 -24.16 4.92 -34.70
C ASP A 538 -22.89 4.12 -34.32
N ALA A 539 -22.07 4.62 -33.36
CA ALA A 539 -20.81 4.01 -33.02
C ALA A 539 -20.95 2.59 -32.47
N THR A 540 -21.94 2.37 -31.60
CA THR A 540 -22.21 1.06 -30.98
C THR A 540 -22.60 0.02 -32.02
N GLU A 541 -23.55 0.33 -32.91
CA GLU A 541 -24.01 -0.56 -33.98
C GLU A 541 -22.85 -0.95 -34.92
N ARG A 542 -22.05 0.03 -35.30
CA ARG A 542 -20.89 -0.19 -36.17
C ARG A 542 -19.82 -1.09 -35.53
N LEU A 543 -19.60 -0.98 -34.21
CA LEU A 543 -18.68 -1.86 -33.52
C LEU A 543 -19.25 -3.29 -33.43
N LEU A 544 -20.56 -3.43 -33.18
CA LEU A 544 -21.25 -4.72 -33.15
C LEU A 544 -21.19 -5.44 -34.49
N GLU A 545 -21.30 -4.73 -35.63
CA GLU A 545 -21.23 -5.31 -36.98
C GLU A 545 -19.96 -6.11 -37.23
N ILE A 546 -18.82 -5.72 -36.66
CA ILE A 546 -17.53 -6.37 -36.86
C ILE A 546 -17.10 -7.28 -35.69
N ALA A 547 -17.75 -7.13 -34.53
CA ALA A 547 -17.35 -7.83 -33.30
C ALA A 547 -17.33 -9.36 -33.45
N GLU A 548 -18.36 -9.93 -34.08
CA GLU A 548 -18.46 -11.38 -34.34
C GLU A 548 -17.38 -11.89 -35.32
N GLN A 549 -17.04 -11.07 -36.32
CA GLN A 549 -16.01 -11.43 -37.29
C GLN A 549 -14.64 -11.54 -36.64
N PHE A 550 -14.23 -10.54 -35.86
CA PHE A 550 -12.94 -10.54 -35.17
C PHE A 550 -12.83 -11.65 -34.11
N ASP A 551 -13.92 -11.97 -33.40
CA ASP A 551 -13.95 -13.10 -32.48
C ASP A 551 -13.81 -14.45 -33.22
N ALA A 552 -14.49 -14.60 -34.35
CA ALA A 552 -14.38 -15.82 -35.18
C ALA A 552 -12.98 -15.99 -35.77
N GLU A 553 -12.36 -14.93 -36.29
CA GLU A 553 -10.99 -14.93 -36.81
C GLU A 553 -9.97 -15.32 -35.71
N ALA A 554 -10.12 -14.79 -34.49
CA ALA A 554 -9.26 -15.11 -33.37
C ALA A 554 -9.40 -16.58 -32.91
N ARG A 555 -10.62 -17.10 -32.90
CA ARG A 555 -10.88 -18.51 -32.59
C ARG A 555 -10.27 -19.43 -33.63
N ALA A 556 -10.40 -19.09 -34.90
CA ALA A 556 -9.79 -19.83 -36.00
C ALA A 556 -8.25 -19.85 -35.93
N ALA A 557 -7.64 -18.69 -35.61
CA ALA A 557 -6.20 -18.59 -35.44
C ALA A 557 -5.67 -19.38 -34.20
N ALA A 558 -6.47 -19.52 -33.14
CA ALA A 558 -6.11 -20.30 -31.95
C ALA A 558 -6.20 -21.84 -32.20
N GLU A 559 -6.94 -22.28 -33.21
CA GLU A 559 -7.10 -23.69 -33.57
C GLU A 559 -6.01 -24.19 -34.57
N GLU A 560 -5.17 -23.28 -35.11
CA GLU A 560 -4.07 -23.68 -36.01
C GLU A 560 -2.96 -24.42 -35.25
N PRO A 561 -2.45 -25.56 -35.74
CA PRO A 561 -1.40 -26.33 -35.10
C PRO A 561 -0.08 -25.55 -35.06
N GLY A 562 0.33 -25.08 -33.88
CA GLY A 562 1.57 -24.34 -33.63
C GLY A 562 1.40 -22.99 -32.97
N SER A 563 0.20 -22.55 -32.66
CA SER A 563 -0.04 -21.40 -31.79
C SER A 563 0.49 -21.63 -30.37
N PRO A 564 1.17 -20.65 -29.73
CA PRO A 564 1.56 -20.78 -28.33
C PRO A 564 0.28 -20.90 -27.51
N GLY A 565 0.13 -22.03 -26.81
CA GLY A 565 -1.06 -22.37 -26.06
C GLY A 565 -1.31 -21.33 -24.96
N ASP A 566 -2.49 -20.71 -25.01
CA ASP A 566 -3.00 -19.80 -24.01
C ASP A 566 -3.11 -20.47 -22.64
N GLY A 567 -2.61 -19.76 -21.64
CA GLY A 567 -2.90 -20.07 -20.27
C GLY A 567 -4.41 -19.98 -20.01
N VAL A 568 -4.97 -21.04 -19.49
CA VAL A 568 -6.31 -21.22 -18.88
C VAL A 568 -7.41 -20.35 -19.51
N ARG A 569 -8.17 -20.92 -20.43
CA ARG A 569 -9.47 -20.38 -20.87
C ARG A 569 -10.37 -20.24 -19.65
N GLU A 570 -10.86 -19.05 -19.39
CA GLU A 570 -11.92 -18.83 -18.42
C GLU A 570 -13.22 -19.44 -18.96
N GLU A 571 -13.62 -20.58 -18.43
CA GLU A 571 -15.01 -21.03 -18.60
C GLU A 571 -15.90 -20.08 -17.78
N GLU A 572 -16.82 -19.40 -18.44
CA GLU A 572 -17.82 -18.57 -17.80
C GLU A 572 -18.64 -19.40 -16.81
N ASP A 573 -18.72 -18.96 -15.54
CA ASP A 573 -19.54 -19.61 -14.54
C ASP A 573 -21.03 -19.44 -14.93
N PRO A 574 -21.79 -20.54 -15.10
CA PRO A 574 -23.21 -20.48 -15.42
C PRO A 574 -24.04 -19.62 -14.42
N ARG A 575 -23.54 -19.45 -13.19
CA ARG A 575 -24.20 -18.62 -12.16
C ARG A 575 -24.03 -17.13 -12.45
N THR A 576 -22.90 -16.73 -13.00
CA THR A 576 -22.66 -15.33 -13.41
C THR A 576 -23.57 -15.00 -14.60
N GLN A 577 -23.73 -15.93 -15.53
CA GLN A 577 -24.67 -15.77 -16.64
C GLN A 577 -26.11 -15.69 -16.14
N ALA A 578 -26.50 -16.53 -15.20
CA ALA A 578 -27.86 -16.49 -14.61
C ALA A 578 -28.17 -15.17 -13.91
N VAL A 579 -27.20 -14.56 -13.25
CA VAL A 579 -27.37 -13.24 -12.63
C VAL A 579 -27.51 -12.13 -13.67
N LEU A 580 -26.73 -12.19 -14.75
CA LEU A 580 -26.81 -11.23 -15.87
C LEU A 580 -28.16 -11.37 -16.61
N ASP A 581 -28.63 -12.59 -16.83
CA ASP A 581 -29.93 -12.87 -17.45
C ASP A 581 -31.09 -12.40 -16.56
N ASP A 582 -30.90 -12.48 -15.23
CA ASP A 582 -31.88 -11.99 -14.26
C ASP A 582 -31.90 -10.45 -14.21
N VAL A 583 -30.76 -9.79 -14.26
CA VAL A 583 -30.62 -8.34 -14.38
C VAL A 583 -31.21 -7.85 -15.71
N ALA A 584 -30.88 -8.52 -16.82
CA ALA A 584 -31.42 -8.16 -18.13
C ALA A 584 -32.96 -8.35 -18.18
N ARG A 585 -33.48 -9.38 -17.54
CA ARG A 585 -34.93 -9.65 -17.41
C ARG A 585 -35.62 -8.59 -16.55
N HIS A 586 -35.04 -8.24 -15.41
CA HIS A 586 -35.55 -7.17 -14.54
C HIS A 586 -35.52 -5.81 -15.25
N MET A 587 -34.47 -5.51 -16.00
CA MET A 587 -34.39 -4.27 -16.78
C MET A 587 -35.45 -4.23 -17.91
N ALA A 588 -35.73 -5.37 -18.56
CA ALA A 588 -36.79 -5.46 -19.58
C ALA A 588 -38.22 -5.40 -18.99
N GLU A 589 -38.43 -5.90 -17.79
CA GLU A 589 -39.71 -5.81 -17.08
C GLU A 589 -40.00 -4.42 -16.52
N TYR A 590 -38.96 -3.65 -16.15
CA TYR A 590 -39.11 -2.28 -15.64
C TYR A 590 -39.11 -1.20 -16.71
N ASN A 591 -38.73 -1.50 -17.95
CA ASN A 591 -38.73 -0.58 -19.06
C ASN A 591 -39.38 -1.22 -20.30
N PRO A 592 -40.69 -1.48 -20.31
CA PRO A 592 -41.35 -1.98 -21.50
C PRO A 592 -41.28 -0.90 -22.61
N PRO A 593 -40.98 -1.27 -23.85
CA PRO A 593 -40.88 -0.31 -24.95
C PRO A 593 -42.23 0.38 -25.16
N GLY A 594 -42.32 1.66 -24.83
CA GLY A 594 -43.42 2.52 -25.32
C GLY A 594 -44.13 3.41 -24.33
N GLU A 595 -43.82 3.51 -23.05
CA GLU A 595 -44.45 4.48 -22.17
C GLU A 595 -43.44 5.16 -21.25
N GLY A 596 -43.12 6.43 -21.56
CA GLY A 596 -42.40 7.32 -20.67
C GLY A 596 -43.23 7.65 -19.43
N VAL A 597 -43.02 6.95 -18.34
CA VAL A 597 -43.55 7.29 -17.02
C VAL A 597 -42.39 7.24 -16.02
N ASP A 598 -42.10 8.40 -15.46
CA ASP A 598 -41.20 8.61 -14.34
C ASP A 598 -41.70 7.82 -13.12
N LEU A 599 -41.15 6.65 -12.82
CA LEU A 599 -41.61 5.74 -11.76
C LEU A 599 -40.65 5.62 -10.58
N TRP A 600 -39.73 6.58 -10.37
CA TRP A 600 -38.95 6.64 -9.13
C TRP A 600 -38.95 8.06 -8.54
N PRO A 601 -39.77 8.36 -7.55
CA PRO A 601 -39.56 9.57 -6.76
C PRO A 601 -38.38 9.29 -5.80
N GLY A 602 -37.18 9.77 -6.15
CA GLY A 602 -36.07 9.94 -5.22
C GLY A 602 -34.87 8.99 -5.31
N SER A 603 -34.71 8.21 -6.35
CA SER A 603 -33.48 7.43 -6.58
C SER A 603 -33.04 7.55 -8.03
N GLY A 604 -31.81 7.98 -8.26
CA GLY A 604 -31.19 7.92 -9.57
C GLY A 604 -31.11 6.48 -10.10
N PRO A 605 -30.68 6.25 -11.35
CA PRO A 605 -30.62 4.93 -11.96
C PRO A 605 -29.87 3.97 -11.06
N PRO A 606 -30.26 2.66 -11.02
CA PRO A 606 -29.56 1.68 -10.20
C PRO A 606 -28.09 1.68 -10.57
N PRO A 607 -27.18 1.57 -9.58
CA PRO A 607 -25.76 1.62 -9.85
C PRO A 607 -25.38 0.51 -10.82
N LEU A 608 -24.74 0.88 -11.92
CA LEU A 608 -24.12 -0.08 -12.82
C LEU A 608 -23.06 -0.85 -12.01
N LEU A 609 -23.20 -2.15 -11.98
CA LEU A 609 -22.34 -3.05 -11.23
C LEU A 609 -20.90 -2.91 -11.71
N SER A 610 -20.05 -2.22 -10.96
CA SER A 610 -18.60 -2.43 -11.10
C SER A 610 -18.29 -3.85 -10.65
N THR A 611 -17.29 -4.50 -11.23
CA THR A 611 -16.86 -5.86 -10.84
C THR A 611 -16.47 -5.95 -9.36
N THR A 612 -16.12 -4.84 -8.74
CA THR A 612 -15.85 -4.73 -7.30
C THR A 612 -17.10 -4.48 -6.45
N ARG A 613 -18.30 -4.23 -7.05
CA ARG A 613 -19.49 -3.85 -6.29
C ARG A 613 -20.81 -4.45 -6.76
N ALA A 614 -20.78 -5.47 -7.59
CA ALA A 614 -21.95 -6.29 -7.79
C ALA A 614 -22.24 -7.00 -6.47
N ARG A 615 -22.83 -6.23 -5.50
CA ARG A 615 -23.73 -6.72 -4.51
C ARG A 615 -23.77 -6.06 -3.21
N THR A 616 -24.91 -5.90 -2.85
CA THR A 616 -25.61 -6.56 -1.77
C THR A 616 -27.09 -6.26 -1.92
N GLU A 617 -27.80 -7.23 -2.26
CA GLU A 617 -29.10 -7.68 -1.67
C GLU A 617 -29.44 -9.03 -2.24
#